data_dd9ba8d480e7c2bc5dc14c251b2470f7
#
_entry.id   dd9ba8d480e7c2bc5dc14c251b2470f7
#
_cell.length_a   1.000
_cell.length_b   1.000
_cell.length_c   1.000
_cell.angle_alpha   90.00
_cell.angle_beta   90.00
_cell.angle_gamma   90.00
#
_symmetry.space_group_name_H-M   'P 1'
#
loop_
_entity.id
_entity.type
_entity.pdbx_description
1 polymer ?
#
loop_
_entity_poly.entity_id
_entity_poly.type
_entity_poly.pdbx_seq_one_letter_code
_entity_poly.pdbx_strand_id
1 'polypeptide(L)'
;MTDEEKLTLIQKYEELPAEEFKEECFEDLKKFAFDKDDTVKTFTASVLSRFVNTAKQKEAIEILLQLCHEENELVRTEAYDAIGCYCEESVVKSLEKAVLSEKDGLARSYAIDSWIYVQQHLCTNETEVIGYLNAILEKESNNNCILNCLYGKYSFGEKNVLNGILNYIKNTDYHIRCSVLSIIELILEEESCTKECKRKIKITLTELLKREKANAVKEQAEEIMRWL
;
A
#
# COMPACT_ATOMS: atom_id res chain seq x y z
N MET A 1 0.58 31.47 6.54
CA MET A 1 0.48 30.25 7.37
C MET A 1 1.86 29.62 7.43
N THR A 2 2.35 29.29 8.61
CA THR A 2 3.60 28.54 8.80
C THR A 2 3.40 27.08 8.41
N ASP A 3 4.47 26.31 8.21
CA ASP A 3 4.34 24.89 7.87
C ASP A 3 3.69 24.09 9.02
N GLU A 4 3.97 24.44 10.27
CA GLU A 4 3.33 23.85 11.45
C GLU A 4 1.81 24.12 11.48
N GLU A 5 1.37 25.33 11.14
CA GLU A 5 -0.07 25.65 11.04
C GLU A 5 -0.75 24.87 9.91
N LYS A 6 -0.06 24.66 8.77
CA LYS A 6 -0.58 23.85 7.68
C LYS A 6 -0.72 22.39 8.08
N LEU A 7 0.32 21.79 8.68
CA LEU A 7 0.30 20.41 9.16
C LEU A 7 -0.80 20.17 10.20
N THR A 8 -0.97 21.10 11.14
CA THR A 8 -2.08 21.05 12.11
C THR A 8 -3.45 21.06 11.43
N LEU A 9 -3.61 21.87 10.38
CA LEU A 9 -4.86 21.92 9.62
C LEU A 9 -5.10 20.66 8.81
N ILE A 10 -4.06 20.11 8.16
CA ILE A 10 -4.13 18.83 7.42
C ILE A 10 -4.51 17.68 8.35
N GLN A 11 -3.85 17.59 9.51
CA GLN A 11 -4.19 16.59 10.53
C GLN A 11 -5.64 16.71 10.98
N LYS A 12 -6.13 17.93 11.21
CA LYS A 12 -7.54 18.14 11.52
C LYS A 12 -8.46 17.62 10.42
N TYR A 13 -8.12 17.83 9.15
CA TYR A 13 -8.91 17.30 8.03
C TYR A 13 -8.85 15.76 7.95
N GLU A 14 -7.72 15.16 8.28
CA GLU A 14 -7.54 13.71 8.33
C GLU A 14 -8.41 13.06 9.41
N GLU A 15 -8.51 13.69 10.60
CA GLU A 15 -9.25 13.19 11.75
C GLU A 15 -10.77 13.44 11.67
N LEU A 16 -11.25 14.26 10.73
CA LEU A 16 -12.68 14.53 10.60
C LEU A 16 -13.47 13.26 10.27
N PRO A 17 -14.60 12.99 10.96
CA PRO A 17 -15.52 11.94 10.54
C PRO A 17 -15.97 12.14 9.08
N ALA A 18 -16.31 11.05 8.39
CA ALA A 18 -16.68 11.11 6.97
C ALA A 18 -17.87 12.06 6.70
N GLU A 19 -18.83 12.10 7.61
CA GLU A 19 -20.01 12.98 7.56
C GLU A 19 -19.71 14.47 7.80
N GLU A 20 -18.58 14.76 8.45
CA GLU A 20 -18.12 16.14 8.72
C GLU A 20 -17.07 16.61 7.71
N PHE A 21 -16.52 15.69 6.92
CA PHE A 21 -15.53 16.00 5.90
C PHE A 21 -16.18 16.71 4.71
N LYS A 22 -15.86 17.98 4.54
CA LYS A 22 -16.48 18.83 3.53
C LYS A 22 -15.53 19.09 2.36
N GLU A 23 -16.13 19.26 1.19
CA GLU A 23 -15.38 19.64 -0.03
C GLU A 23 -14.65 20.99 0.09
N GLU A 24 -15.06 21.86 1.02
CA GLU A 24 -14.39 23.13 1.31
C GLU A 24 -12.93 22.96 1.75
N CYS A 25 -12.59 21.83 2.40
CA CYS A 25 -11.22 21.49 2.75
C CYS A 25 -10.33 21.32 1.50
N PHE A 26 -10.93 21.02 0.36
CA PHE A 26 -10.21 20.76 -0.88
C PHE A 26 -9.38 21.95 -1.37
N GLU A 27 -9.89 23.17 -1.24
CA GLU A 27 -9.19 24.35 -1.73
C GLU A 27 -7.90 24.65 -0.94
N ASP A 28 -7.85 24.27 0.34
CA ASP A 28 -6.62 24.37 1.13
C ASP A 28 -5.65 23.23 0.75
N LEU A 29 -6.14 21.99 0.68
CA LEU A 29 -5.33 20.84 0.27
C LEU A 29 -4.74 21.01 -1.14
N LYS A 30 -5.51 21.58 -2.07
CA LYS A 30 -5.03 21.93 -3.41
C LYS A 30 -3.84 22.88 -3.39
N LYS A 31 -3.82 23.87 -2.47
CA LYS A 31 -2.67 24.76 -2.29
C LYS A 31 -1.49 24.06 -1.65
N PHE A 32 -1.75 23.22 -0.64
CA PHE A 32 -0.72 22.51 0.12
C PHE A 32 -0.04 21.41 -0.70
N ALA A 33 -0.74 20.83 -1.67
CA ALA A 33 -0.17 19.87 -2.61
C ALA A 33 1.00 20.43 -3.43
N PHE A 34 1.07 21.76 -3.58
CA PHE A 34 2.14 22.45 -4.30
C PHE A 34 3.00 23.29 -3.36
N ASP A 35 3.03 22.92 -2.08
CA ASP A 35 3.90 23.60 -1.11
C ASP A 35 5.38 23.31 -1.40
N LYS A 36 6.26 24.19 -0.90
CA LYS A 36 7.70 23.98 -0.97
C LYS A 36 8.22 22.95 0.04
N ASP A 37 7.44 22.67 1.09
CA ASP A 37 7.78 21.72 2.13
C ASP A 37 7.24 20.34 1.76
N ASP A 38 8.11 19.35 1.63
CA ASP A 38 7.75 17.99 1.23
C ASP A 38 6.91 17.27 2.28
N THR A 39 7.07 17.62 3.56
CA THR A 39 6.22 17.06 4.63
C THR A 39 4.78 17.52 4.46
N VAL A 40 4.58 18.80 4.14
CA VAL A 40 3.23 19.34 3.84
C VAL A 40 2.62 18.61 2.64
N LYS A 41 3.39 18.41 1.56
CA LYS A 41 2.92 17.67 0.36
C LYS A 41 2.55 16.22 0.71
N THR A 42 3.40 15.53 1.49
CA THR A 42 3.17 14.13 1.89
C THR A 42 1.86 13.98 2.65
N PHE A 43 1.66 14.73 3.72
CA PHE A 43 0.40 14.65 4.49
C PHE A 43 -0.82 15.11 3.68
N THR A 44 -0.63 16.04 2.74
CA THR A 44 -1.70 16.46 1.84
C THR A 44 -2.13 15.32 0.90
N ALA A 45 -1.16 14.56 0.38
CA ALA A 45 -1.45 13.41 -0.49
C ALA A 45 -2.33 12.38 0.24
N SER A 46 -2.01 12.06 1.52
CA SER A 46 -2.82 11.17 2.34
C SER A 46 -4.28 11.61 2.41
N VAL A 47 -4.52 12.88 2.77
CA VAL A 47 -5.90 13.40 2.93
C VAL A 47 -6.65 13.50 1.59
N LEU A 48 -5.95 13.67 0.47
CA LEU A 48 -6.58 13.67 -0.85
C LEU A 48 -7.25 12.33 -1.18
N SER A 49 -6.83 11.20 -0.59
CA SER A 49 -7.51 9.91 -0.74
C SER A 49 -8.97 9.91 -0.31
N ARG A 50 -9.38 10.86 0.52
CA ARG A 50 -10.73 10.98 1.07
C ARG A 50 -11.77 11.57 0.10
N PHE A 51 -11.35 12.04 -1.08
CA PHE A 51 -12.26 12.63 -2.08
C PHE A 51 -12.86 11.60 -3.05
N VAL A 52 -12.74 10.32 -2.76
CA VAL A 52 -13.40 9.25 -3.51
C VAL A 52 -14.93 9.44 -3.45
N ASN A 53 -15.58 9.33 -4.61
CA ASN A 53 -17.03 9.51 -4.77
C ASN A 53 -17.55 10.93 -4.42
N THR A 54 -16.70 11.95 -4.45
CA THR A 54 -17.10 13.36 -4.29
C THR A 54 -17.06 14.11 -5.63
N ALA A 55 -17.64 15.31 -5.67
CA ALA A 55 -17.53 16.18 -6.85
C ALA A 55 -16.07 16.61 -7.13
N LYS A 56 -15.18 16.49 -6.16
CA LYS A 56 -13.75 16.82 -6.27
C LYS A 56 -12.85 15.66 -6.67
N GLN A 57 -13.39 14.45 -6.83
CA GLN A 57 -12.62 13.24 -7.15
C GLN A 57 -11.66 13.45 -8.33
N LYS A 58 -12.15 13.97 -9.44
CA LYS A 58 -11.32 14.17 -10.63
C LYS A 58 -10.15 15.13 -10.40
N GLU A 59 -10.40 16.24 -9.72
CA GLU A 59 -9.34 17.19 -9.36
C GLU A 59 -8.33 16.58 -8.39
N ALA A 60 -8.78 15.76 -7.42
CA ALA A 60 -7.91 15.05 -6.49
C ALA A 60 -6.99 14.06 -7.21
N ILE A 61 -7.51 13.27 -8.15
CA ILE A 61 -6.71 12.38 -8.99
C ILE A 61 -5.65 13.16 -9.78
N GLU A 62 -6.03 14.27 -10.41
CA GLU A 62 -5.11 15.11 -11.18
C GLU A 62 -3.96 15.66 -10.32
N ILE A 63 -4.24 16.04 -9.07
CA ILE A 63 -3.23 16.50 -8.11
C ILE A 63 -2.33 15.34 -7.70
N LEU A 64 -2.89 14.19 -7.32
CA LEU A 64 -2.11 13.02 -6.92
C LEU A 64 -1.21 12.52 -8.04
N LEU A 65 -1.68 12.54 -9.29
CA LEU A 65 -0.85 12.21 -10.46
C LEU A 65 0.35 13.16 -10.61
N GLN A 66 0.22 14.43 -10.22
CA GLN A 66 1.36 15.36 -10.22
C GLN A 66 2.32 15.04 -9.07
N LEU A 67 1.80 14.76 -7.88
CA LEU A 67 2.61 14.37 -6.72
C LEU A 67 3.37 13.05 -6.95
N CYS A 68 2.87 12.13 -7.75
CA CYS A 68 3.58 10.93 -8.20
C CYS A 68 4.87 11.24 -9.02
N HIS A 69 5.10 12.47 -9.42
CA HIS A 69 6.28 12.90 -10.17
C HIS A 69 7.21 13.83 -9.37
N GLU A 70 6.94 14.04 -8.09
CA GLU A 70 7.79 14.85 -7.21
C GLU A 70 9.20 14.26 -7.05
N GLU A 71 10.17 15.12 -6.74
CA GLU A 71 11.56 14.67 -6.54
C GLU A 71 11.73 13.83 -5.27
N ASN A 72 11.01 14.17 -4.21
CA ASN A 72 11.06 13.48 -2.93
C ASN A 72 10.31 12.14 -3.00
N GLU A 73 11.01 11.06 -2.67
CA GLU A 73 10.46 9.70 -2.71
C GLU A 73 9.32 9.47 -1.71
N LEU A 74 9.30 10.16 -0.57
CA LEU A 74 8.22 10.02 0.41
C LEU A 74 6.92 10.66 -0.10
N VAL A 75 7.03 11.79 -0.82
CA VAL A 75 5.86 12.41 -1.47
C VAL A 75 5.30 11.47 -2.53
N ARG A 76 6.16 10.85 -3.36
CA ARG A 76 5.71 9.90 -4.37
C ARG A 76 5.10 8.65 -3.74
N THR A 77 5.70 8.14 -2.67
CA THR A 77 5.19 6.96 -1.93
C THR A 77 3.76 7.21 -1.47
N GLU A 78 3.52 8.31 -0.78
CA GLU A 78 2.20 8.67 -0.28
C GLU A 78 1.21 8.95 -1.41
N ALA A 79 1.67 9.58 -2.50
CA ALA A 79 0.83 9.82 -3.66
C ALA A 79 0.41 8.51 -4.36
N TYR A 80 1.30 7.50 -4.43
CA TYR A 80 0.94 6.17 -4.95
C TYR A 80 -0.07 5.46 -4.04
N ASP A 81 0.10 5.55 -2.73
CA ASP A 81 -0.85 4.98 -1.77
C ASP A 81 -2.23 5.63 -1.91
N ALA A 82 -2.28 6.94 -1.83
CA ALA A 82 -3.51 7.72 -1.91
C ALA A 82 -4.27 7.54 -3.23
N ILE A 83 -3.56 7.49 -4.37
CA ILE A 83 -4.20 7.33 -5.68
C ILE A 83 -4.80 5.94 -5.88
N GLY A 84 -4.28 4.93 -5.18
CA GLY A 84 -4.83 3.58 -5.17
C GLY A 84 -6.27 3.49 -4.68
N CYS A 85 -6.73 4.44 -3.87
CA CYS A 85 -8.12 4.53 -3.42
C CYS A 85 -9.11 4.83 -4.56
N TYR A 86 -8.63 5.32 -5.70
CA TYR A 86 -9.44 5.70 -6.86
C TYR A 86 -9.43 4.58 -7.91
N CYS A 87 -10.45 3.72 -7.86
CA CYS A 87 -10.55 2.56 -8.75
C CYS A 87 -11.02 2.96 -10.16
N GLU A 88 -10.15 3.59 -10.94
CA GLU A 88 -10.40 4.05 -12.32
C GLU A 88 -9.34 3.52 -13.30
N GLU A 89 -9.71 3.26 -14.56
CA GLU A 89 -8.77 2.82 -15.61
C GLU A 89 -7.61 3.79 -15.85
N SER A 90 -7.84 5.09 -15.66
CA SER A 90 -6.81 6.13 -15.78
C SER A 90 -5.72 5.98 -14.73
N VAL A 91 -6.11 5.58 -13.51
CA VAL A 91 -5.20 5.29 -12.39
C VAL A 91 -4.39 4.03 -12.67
N VAL A 92 -5.01 2.95 -13.17
CA VAL A 92 -4.31 1.72 -13.57
C VAL A 92 -3.12 2.02 -14.48
N LYS A 93 -3.36 2.76 -15.57
CA LYS A 93 -2.31 3.09 -16.55
C LYS A 93 -1.17 3.91 -15.96
N SER A 94 -1.49 4.79 -15.01
CA SER A 94 -0.49 5.62 -14.34
C SER A 94 0.35 4.78 -13.38
N LEU A 95 -0.27 3.88 -12.63
CA LEU A 95 0.43 2.95 -11.74
C LEU A 95 1.28 1.94 -12.51
N GLU A 96 0.81 1.40 -13.65
CA GLU A 96 1.62 0.54 -14.53
C GLU A 96 2.89 1.24 -14.99
N LYS A 97 2.79 2.51 -15.39
CA LYS A 97 3.95 3.30 -15.75
C LYS A 97 4.89 3.52 -14.57
N ALA A 98 4.34 3.81 -13.39
CA ALA A 98 5.09 4.00 -12.15
C ALA A 98 5.86 2.73 -11.78
N VAL A 99 5.21 1.58 -11.75
CA VAL A 99 5.83 0.26 -11.47
C VAL A 99 7.06 -0.01 -12.36
N LEU A 100 6.99 0.40 -13.63
CA LEU A 100 8.09 0.16 -14.60
C LEU A 100 9.20 1.22 -14.52
N SER A 101 8.93 2.43 -14.04
CA SER A 101 9.88 3.56 -14.13
C SER A 101 10.35 4.09 -12.78
N GLU A 102 9.66 3.81 -11.67
CA GLU A 102 10.07 4.25 -10.33
C GLU A 102 11.38 3.60 -9.91
N LYS A 103 12.32 4.42 -9.48
CA LYS A 103 13.68 3.98 -9.10
C LYS A 103 13.78 3.67 -7.62
N ASP A 104 13.05 4.40 -6.80
CA ASP A 104 13.03 4.14 -5.37
C ASP A 104 12.23 2.87 -5.07
N GLY A 105 12.82 1.97 -4.26
CA GLY A 105 12.23 0.67 -3.98
C GLY A 105 11.00 0.74 -3.07
N LEU A 106 10.94 1.73 -2.16
CA LEU A 106 9.79 1.92 -1.30
C LEU A 106 8.61 2.48 -2.11
N ALA A 107 8.81 3.58 -2.82
CA ALA A 107 7.79 4.19 -3.66
C ALA A 107 7.25 3.20 -4.72
N ARG A 108 8.15 2.40 -5.34
CA ARG A 108 7.74 1.36 -6.29
C ARG A 108 6.90 0.26 -5.65
N SER A 109 7.22 -0.13 -4.40
CA SER A 109 6.41 -1.14 -3.69
C SER A 109 4.98 -0.66 -3.44
N TYR A 110 4.80 0.62 -3.10
CA TYR A 110 3.48 1.23 -2.95
C TYR A 110 2.73 1.34 -4.29
N ALA A 111 3.44 1.69 -5.37
CA ALA A 111 2.82 1.69 -6.71
C ALA A 111 2.32 0.29 -7.12
N ILE A 112 3.07 -0.78 -6.78
CA ILE A 112 2.65 -2.17 -7.02
C ILE A 112 1.43 -2.53 -6.17
N ASP A 113 1.46 -2.20 -4.90
CA ASP A 113 0.38 -2.49 -3.96
C ASP A 113 -0.93 -1.82 -4.38
N SER A 114 -0.88 -0.53 -4.65
CA SER A 114 -2.01 0.25 -5.15
C SER A 114 -2.53 -0.26 -6.49
N TRP A 115 -1.63 -0.69 -7.39
CA TRP A 115 -2.04 -1.29 -8.66
C TRP A 115 -2.80 -2.60 -8.43
N ILE A 116 -2.34 -3.46 -7.53
CA ILE A 116 -3.02 -4.72 -7.15
C ILE A 116 -4.40 -4.41 -6.59
N TYR A 117 -4.51 -3.46 -5.65
CA TYR A 117 -5.76 -3.06 -5.05
C TYR A 117 -6.78 -2.57 -6.07
N VAL A 118 -6.37 -1.70 -6.99
CA VAL A 118 -7.25 -1.20 -8.07
C VAL A 118 -7.70 -2.32 -8.99
N GLN A 119 -6.81 -3.26 -9.35
CA GLN A 119 -7.16 -4.41 -10.20
C GLN A 119 -8.19 -5.33 -9.53
N GLN A 120 -8.09 -5.55 -8.22
CA GLN A 120 -9.08 -6.32 -7.45
C GLN A 120 -10.48 -5.66 -7.53
N HIS A 121 -10.55 -4.33 -7.40
CA HIS A 121 -11.81 -3.59 -7.41
C HIS A 121 -12.44 -3.45 -8.80
N LEU A 122 -11.62 -3.40 -9.84
CA LEU A 122 -12.09 -3.40 -11.23
C LEU A 122 -12.46 -4.79 -11.75
N CYS A 123 -12.32 -5.84 -10.93
CA CYS A 123 -12.60 -7.23 -11.31
C CYS A 123 -11.90 -7.64 -12.61
N THR A 124 -10.64 -7.25 -12.74
CA THR A 124 -9.82 -7.51 -13.95
C THR A 124 -9.55 -9.01 -14.12
N ASN A 125 -9.22 -9.42 -15.32
CA ASN A 125 -8.88 -10.81 -15.64
C ASN A 125 -7.67 -11.31 -14.85
N GLU A 126 -7.88 -12.28 -13.97
CA GLU A 126 -6.85 -12.85 -13.09
C GLU A 126 -5.59 -13.30 -13.85
N THR A 127 -5.76 -13.90 -15.02
CA THR A 127 -4.63 -14.39 -15.84
C THR A 127 -3.75 -13.24 -16.34
N GLU A 128 -4.34 -12.12 -16.72
CA GLU A 128 -3.60 -10.94 -17.18
C GLU A 128 -2.85 -10.29 -16.01
N VAL A 129 -3.49 -10.15 -14.86
CA VAL A 129 -2.87 -9.63 -13.63
C VAL A 129 -1.68 -10.49 -13.21
N ILE A 130 -1.86 -11.81 -13.13
CA ILE A 130 -0.79 -12.76 -12.78
C ILE A 130 0.35 -12.69 -13.80
N GLY A 131 0.04 -12.59 -15.08
CA GLY A 131 1.02 -12.43 -16.14
C GLY A 131 1.88 -11.17 -15.97
N TYR A 132 1.25 -10.05 -15.62
CA TYR A 132 1.94 -8.78 -15.34
C TYR A 132 2.83 -8.86 -14.10
N LEU A 133 2.32 -9.43 -13.00
CA LEU A 133 3.11 -9.64 -11.77
C LEU A 133 4.31 -10.57 -11.99
N ASN A 134 4.18 -11.60 -12.84
CA ASN A 134 5.30 -12.46 -13.21
C ASN A 134 6.38 -11.67 -13.96
N ALA A 135 6.00 -10.81 -14.90
CA ALA A 135 6.94 -9.98 -15.64
C ALA A 135 7.69 -8.98 -14.74
N ILE A 136 7.06 -8.48 -13.67
CA ILE A 136 7.73 -7.67 -12.66
C ILE A 136 8.73 -8.54 -11.89
N LEU A 137 8.32 -9.71 -11.40
CA LEU A 137 9.15 -10.61 -10.58
C LEU A 137 10.40 -11.09 -11.29
N GLU A 138 10.40 -11.20 -12.63
CA GLU A 138 11.59 -11.59 -13.41
C GLU A 138 12.76 -10.60 -13.30
N LYS A 139 12.49 -9.35 -12.95
CA LYS A 139 13.48 -8.26 -12.95
C LYS A 139 13.64 -7.58 -11.59
N GLU A 140 12.72 -7.86 -10.67
CA GLU A 140 12.69 -7.16 -9.40
C GLU A 140 13.65 -7.78 -8.38
N SER A 141 14.32 -6.92 -7.63
CA SER A 141 15.25 -7.31 -6.56
C SER A 141 14.90 -6.73 -5.19
N ASN A 142 14.00 -5.75 -5.14
CA ASN A 142 13.54 -5.17 -3.88
C ASN A 142 12.57 -6.14 -3.17
N ASN A 143 12.83 -6.46 -1.92
CA ASN A 143 12.05 -7.45 -1.16
C ASN A 143 10.59 -7.05 -0.96
N ASN A 144 10.30 -5.76 -0.74
CA ASN A 144 8.91 -5.30 -0.57
C ASN A 144 8.14 -5.41 -1.90
N CYS A 145 8.75 -5.02 -3.01
CA CYS A 145 8.16 -5.18 -4.34
C CYS A 145 7.85 -6.65 -4.65
N ILE A 146 8.81 -7.56 -4.35
CA ILE A 146 8.62 -9.01 -4.53
C ILE A 146 7.48 -9.52 -3.65
N LEU A 147 7.44 -9.12 -2.38
CA LEU A 147 6.39 -9.51 -1.45
C LEU A 147 5.01 -9.05 -1.91
N ASN A 148 4.86 -7.79 -2.36
CA ASN A 148 3.59 -7.29 -2.88
C ASN A 148 3.18 -8.04 -4.16
N CYS A 149 4.11 -8.33 -5.08
CA CYS A 149 3.81 -9.17 -6.24
C CYS A 149 3.34 -10.57 -5.85
N LEU A 150 3.99 -11.21 -4.86
CA LEU A 150 3.57 -12.52 -4.37
C LEU A 150 2.19 -12.47 -3.71
N TYR A 151 1.92 -11.43 -2.92
CA TYR A 151 0.59 -11.22 -2.34
C TYR A 151 -0.47 -11.00 -3.44
N GLY A 152 -0.21 -10.15 -4.42
CA GLY A 152 -1.10 -9.98 -5.56
C GLY A 152 -1.40 -11.29 -6.28
N LYS A 153 -0.39 -12.11 -6.57
CA LYS A 153 -0.61 -13.44 -7.15
C LYS A 153 -1.47 -14.33 -6.25
N TYR A 154 -1.26 -14.29 -4.92
CA TYR A 154 -2.08 -15.03 -3.97
C TYR A 154 -3.54 -14.57 -4.01
N SER A 155 -3.79 -13.28 -3.99
CA SER A 155 -5.14 -12.71 -4.00
C SER A 155 -5.89 -12.99 -5.31
N PHE A 156 -5.17 -13.06 -6.44
CA PHE A 156 -5.70 -13.46 -7.75
C PHE A 156 -5.66 -14.99 -8.01
N GLY A 157 -5.63 -15.80 -6.95
CA GLY A 157 -5.88 -17.24 -7.02
C GLY A 157 -4.66 -18.16 -7.03
N GLU A 158 -3.43 -17.69 -7.23
CA GLU A 158 -2.21 -18.52 -7.14
C GLU A 158 -1.83 -18.83 -5.69
N LYS A 159 -2.65 -19.62 -4.98
CA LYS A 159 -2.45 -19.91 -3.55
C LYS A 159 -1.16 -20.68 -3.22
N ASN A 160 -0.50 -21.29 -4.20
CA ASN A 160 0.79 -21.99 -4.06
C ASN A 160 1.97 -21.05 -3.69
N VAL A 161 1.87 -19.74 -3.98
CA VAL A 161 2.91 -18.75 -3.64
C VAL A 161 3.02 -18.47 -2.13
N LEU A 162 2.04 -18.90 -1.32
CA LEU A 162 2.05 -18.72 0.13
C LEU A 162 3.37 -19.13 0.78
N ASN A 163 3.94 -20.27 0.38
CA ASN A 163 5.23 -20.72 0.94
C ASN A 163 6.38 -19.76 0.59
N GLY A 164 6.32 -19.12 -0.57
CA GLY A 164 7.25 -18.06 -0.97
C GLY A 164 7.15 -16.86 -0.02
N ILE A 165 5.95 -16.37 0.24
CA ILE A 165 5.70 -15.26 1.18
C ILE A 165 6.21 -15.62 2.57
N LEU A 166 5.82 -16.78 3.11
CA LEU A 166 6.21 -17.23 4.46
C LEU A 166 7.73 -17.42 4.62
N ASN A 167 8.48 -17.68 3.55
CA ASN A 167 9.93 -17.78 3.62
C ASN A 167 10.62 -16.46 3.96
N TYR A 168 10.04 -15.32 3.58
CA TYR A 168 10.57 -14.00 3.91
C TYR A 168 10.55 -13.69 5.42
N ILE A 169 9.79 -14.44 6.22
CA ILE A 169 9.82 -14.33 7.69
C ILE A 169 11.21 -14.65 8.28
N LYS A 170 12.10 -15.23 7.47
CA LYS A 170 13.49 -15.53 7.85
C LYS A 170 14.46 -14.42 7.44
N ASN A 171 14.00 -13.36 6.82
CA ASN A 171 14.83 -12.24 6.38
C ASN A 171 15.59 -11.64 7.57
N THR A 172 16.82 -11.21 7.37
CA THR A 172 17.63 -10.55 8.39
C THR A 172 17.11 -9.17 8.76
N ASP A 173 16.51 -8.47 7.80
CA ASP A 173 15.87 -7.18 8.01
C ASP A 173 14.51 -7.37 8.69
N TYR A 174 14.33 -6.75 9.86
CA TYR A 174 13.08 -6.85 10.60
C TYR A 174 11.92 -6.10 9.92
N HIS A 175 12.20 -5.06 9.14
CA HIS A 175 11.18 -4.35 8.36
C HIS A 175 10.53 -5.28 7.33
N ILE A 176 11.33 -6.10 6.65
CA ILE A 176 10.79 -7.12 5.73
C ILE A 176 9.95 -8.15 6.48
N ARG A 177 10.37 -8.55 7.69
CA ARG A 177 9.55 -9.47 8.50
C ARG A 177 8.22 -8.84 8.94
N CYS A 178 8.19 -7.53 9.26
CA CYS A 178 6.94 -6.81 9.49
C CYS A 178 6.06 -6.78 8.23
N SER A 179 6.63 -6.49 7.07
CA SER A 179 5.88 -6.53 5.79
C SER A 179 5.24 -7.90 5.52
N VAL A 180 5.96 -9.00 5.83
CA VAL A 180 5.38 -10.36 5.75
C VAL A 180 4.21 -10.53 6.71
N LEU A 181 4.30 -10.01 7.93
CA LEU A 181 3.22 -10.11 8.92
C LEU A 181 1.99 -9.32 8.46
N SER A 182 2.15 -8.12 7.92
CA SER A 182 1.03 -7.36 7.36
C SER A 182 0.37 -8.09 6.18
N ILE A 183 1.14 -8.73 5.31
CA ILE A 183 0.59 -9.56 4.24
C ILE A 183 -0.15 -10.80 4.80
N ILE A 184 0.35 -11.39 5.89
CA ILE A 184 -0.33 -12.50 6.56
C ILE A 184 -1.70 -12.05 7.11
N GLU A 185 -1.80 -10.85 7.68
CA GLU A 185 -3.06 -10.26 8.12
C GLU A 185 -4.06 -10.16 6.97
N LEU A 186 -3.65 -9.58 5.84
CA LEU A 186 -4.49 -9.48 4.64
C LEU A 186 -4.94 -10.88 4.14
N ILE A 187 -4.03 -11.86 4.12
CA ILE A 187 -4.35 -13.23 3.72
C ILE A 187 -5.38 -13.87 4.66
N LEU A 188 -5.32 -13.60 5.97
CA LEU A 188 -6.25 -14.15 6.94
C LEU A 188 -7.64 -13.53 6.87
N GLU A 189 -7.75 -12.29 6.38
CA GLU A 189 -9.01 -11.60 6.13
C GLU A 189 -9.70 -12.09 4.85
N GLU A 190 -8.96 -12.70 3.92
CA GLU A 190 -9.58 -13.24 2.70
C GLU A 190 -10.50 -14.41 3.03
N GLU A 191 -11.71 -14.41 2.47
CA GLU A 191 -12.68 -15.53 2.55
C GLU A 191 -12.08 -16.84 2.02
N SER A 192 -11.14 -16.75 1.09
CA SER A 192 -10.44 -17.89 0.47
C SER A 192 -9.39 -18.54 1.39
N CYS A 193 -9.11 -17.98 2.58
CA CYS A 193 -8.10 -18.49 3.49
C CYS A 193 -8.54 -19.82 4.12
N THR A 194 -7.97 -20.92 3.65
CA THR A 194 -8.31 -22.28 4.07
C THR A 194 -7.75 -22.65 5.44
N LYS A 195 -8.31 -23.70 6.07
CA LYS A 195 -7.77 -24.29 7.31
C LYS A 195 -6.28 -24.69 7.17
N GLU A 196 -5.88 -25.17 6.00
CA GLU A 196 -4.50 -25.55 5.72
C GLU A 196 -3.58 -24.31 5.64
N CYS A 197 -4.06 -23.22 5.03
CA CYS A 197 -3.38 -21.94 5.03
C CYS A 197 -3.14 -21.46 6.46
N LYS A 198 -4.19 -21.39 7.28
CA LYS A 198 -4.10 -21.00 8.70
C LYS A 198 -3.13 -21.87 9.49
N ARG A 199 -3.14 -23.18 9.25
CA ARG A 199 -2.22 -24.12 9.89
C ARG A 199 -0.75 -23.81 9.53
N LYS A 200 -0.44 -23.55 8.27
CA LYS A 200 0.91 -23.19 7.81
C LYS A 200 1.38 -21.90 8.44
N ILE A 201 0.53 -20.87 8.43
CA ILE A 201 0.81 -19.57 9.07
C ILE A 201 1.11 -19.79 10.56
N LYS A 202 0.26 -20.50 11.28
CA LYS A 202 0.43 -20.77 12.71
C LYS A 202 1.75 -21.44 13.03
N ILE A 203 2.15 -22.45 12.26
CA ILE A 203 3.45 -23.13 12.43
C ILE A 203 4.59 -22.12 12.23
N THR A 204 4.54 -21.33 11.15
CA THR A 204 5.58 -20.36 10.82
C THR A 204 5.73 -19.30 11.91
N LEU A 205 4.63 -18.75 12.42
CA LEU A 205 4.65 -17.75 13.50
C LEU A 205 5.13 -18.34 14.82
N THR A 206 4.75 -19.58 15.13
CA THR A 206 5.23 -20.27 16.32
C THR A 206 6.77 -20.43 16.31
N GLU A 207 7.34 -20.72 15.14
CA GLU A 207 8.80 -20.83 15.01
C GLU A 207 9.49 -19.46 15.01
N LEU A 208 8.86 -18.42 14.43
CA LEU A 208 9.35 -17.06 14.48
C LEU A 208 9.48 -16.58 15.92
N LEU A 209 8.43 -16.70 16.71
CA LEU A 209 8.36 -16.20 18.10
C LEU A 209 9.42 -16.82 19.01
N LYS A 210 9.89 -18.04 18.73
CA LYS A 210 10.97 -18.69 19.51
C LYS A 210 12.33 -17.99 19.38
N ARG A 211 12.58 -17.28 18.29
CA ARG A 211 13.90 -16.73 17.92
C ARG A 211 13.90 -15.22 17.67
N GLU A 212 12.73 -14.61 17.51
CA GLU A 212 12.62 -13.20 17.17
C GLU A 212 13.13 -12.31 18.31
N LYS A 213 13.83 -11.22 17.95
CA LYS A 213 14.38 -10.25 18.89
C LYS A 213 13.78 -8.86 18.76
N ALA A 214 13.27 -8.53 17.56
CA ALA A 214 12.64 -7.25 17.30
C ALA A 214 11.24 -7.19 17.95
N ASN A 215 11.00 -6.23 18.83
CA ASN A 215 9.74 -6.12 19.55
C ASN A 215 8.56 -5.92 18.62
N ALA A 216 8.67 -5.04 17.60
CA ALA A 216 7.62 -4.79 16.63
C ALA A 216 7.15 -6.09 15.94
N VAL A 217 8.09 -6.94 15.49
CA VAL A 217 7.78 -8.23 14.88
C VAL A 217 7.11 -9.19 15.86
N LYS A 218 7.56 -9.21 17.13
CA LYS A 218 6.94 -10.08 18.16
C LYS A 218 5.50 -9.67 18.44
N GLU A 219 5.29 -8.39 18.72
CA GLU A 219 3.98 -7.85 19.06
C GLU A 219 2.96 -8.13 17.95
N GLN A 220 3.32 -7.84 16.69
CA GLN A 220 2.46 -8.11 15.54
C GLN A 220 2.20 -9.62 15.36
N ALA A 221 3.25 -10.46 15.47
CA ALA A 221 3.08 -11.91 15.35
C ALA A 221 2.20 -12.51 16.47
N GLU A 222 2.32 -12.00 17.71
CA GLU A 222 1.47 -12.40 18.83
C GLU A 222 0.02 -11.97 18.62
N GLU A 223 -0.22 -10.81 18.01
CA GLU A 223 -1.55 -10.35 17.65
C GLU A 223 -2.19 -11.27 16.61
N ILE A 224 -1.48 -11.55 15.52
CA ILE A 224 -1.97 -12.48 14.47
C ILE A 224 -2.27 -13.86 15.06
N MET A 225 -1.45 -14.36 16.01
CA MET A 225 -1.67 -15.66 16.64
C MET A 225 -2.98 -15.74 17.43
N ARG A 226 -3.58 -14.62 17.85
CA ARG A 226 -4.89 -14.59 18.52
C ARG A 226 -6.06 -14.81 17.55
N TRP A 227 -5.84 -14.60 16.25
CA TRP A 227 -6.85 -14.81 15.19
C TRP A 227 -6.85 -16.26 14.64
N LEU A 228 -5.85 -17.06 15.00
CA LEU A 228 -5.59 -18.44 14.53
C LEU A 228 -5.95 -19.52 15.57
#